data_9c31b2541bf181db673e571209a2d0a3
#
_entry.id   9c31b2541bf181db673e571209a2d0a3
#
_cell.length_a   1.000
_cell.length_b   1.000
_cell.length_c   1.000
_cell.angle_alpha   90.00
_cell.angle_beta   90.00
_cell.angle_gamma   90.00
#
_symmetry.space_group_name_H-M   'P 1'
#
loop_
_entity.id
_entity.type
_entity.pdbx_description
1 polymer ?
#
loop_
_entity_poly.entity_id
_entity_poly.type
_entity_poly.pdbx_seq_one_letter_code
_entity_poly.pdbx_strand_id
1 'polypeptide(L)'
;KMKKLLLSILLLGTISLNAQYCLFLDIKAENPEMVVSALSTAMNTKWGKNIQGTKSLFAYAINGSTDSTHSLQICFPNEAAFEQAFMSYGQSLEAQLLLDGKLADFSVAVSQSLNTPIWYNGEDWAEDNVFMLYQMEVTNPSLYLKEFKSFSQKMAKKLGYEDSSYGLAYPIVGKNSDFTHFVWIGSPDIKTALSNTKKMFSDPAFAEFSKKVSGVRKVVNTVMSVRVMDF
;
A
#
# COMPACT_ATOMS: atom_id res chain seq x y z
N LYS A 1 54.48 -16.32 18.66
CA LYS A 1 53.74 -16.34 17.39
C LYS A 1 52.26 -16.28 17.73
N MET A 2 51.70 -15.06 17.78
CA MET A 2 50.26 -14.85 18.03
C MET A 2 49.50 -14.87 16.70
N LYS A 3 48.61 -15.84 16.52
CA LYS A 3 47.69 -15.88 15.40
C LYS A 3 46.58 -14.85 15.66
N LYS A 4 46.54 -13.79 14.85
CA LYS A 4 45.44 -12.85 14.83
C LYS A 4 44.22 -13.52 14.19
N LEU A 5 43.23 -13.83 14.99
CA LEU A 5 41.94 -14.31 14.54
C LEU A 5 41.14 -13.06 14.08
N LEU A 6 41.06 -12.84 12.79
CA LEU A 6 40.20 -11.84 12.17
C LEU A 6 38.76 -12.39 12.21
N LEU A 7 38.02 -11.96 13.20
CA LEU A 7 36.56 -12.18 13.28
C LEU A 7 35.90 -11.19 12.32
N SER A 8 35.64 -11.60 11.10
CA SER A 8 34.80 -10.85 10.17
C SER A 8 33.38 -10.98 10.66
N ILE A 9 32.91 -9.98 11.41
CA ILE A 9 31.48 -9.79 11.72
C ILE A 9 30.84 -9.35 10.40
N LEU A 10 30.20 -10.30 9.71
CA LEU A 10 29.26 -10.01 8.66
C LEU A 10 28.06 -9.33 9.34
N LEU A 11 28.07 -8.00 9.37
CA LEU A 11 26.85 -7.22 9.61
C LEU A 11 25.93 -7.47 8.40
N LEU A 12 25.11 -8.51 8.49
CA LEU A 12 23.87 -8.59 7.73
C LEU A 12 22.98 -7.49 8.30
N GLY A 13 23.21 -6.26 7.82
CA GLY A 13 22.23 -5.21 7.96
C GLY A 13 20.96 -5.69 7.28
N THR A 14 19.93 -5.98 8.05
CA THR A 14 18.57 -6.05 7.54
C THR A 14 18.29 -4.68 6.94
N ILE A 15 18.44 -4.57 5.60
CA ILE A 15 17.97 -3.42 4.87
C ILE A 15 16.45 -3.56 4.98
N SER A 16 15.85 -2.86 5.94
CA SER A 16 14.42 -2.61 5.92
C SER A 16 14.17 -1.91 4.59
N LEU A 17 13.58 -2.62 3.63
CA LEU A 17 13.15 -2.08 2.36
C LEU A 17 11.94 -1.18 2.64
N ASN A 18 12.22 0.01 3.16
CA ASN A 18 11.21 1.04 3.32
C ASN A 18 10.77 1.44 1.92
N ALA A 19 9.58 1.00 1.52
CA ALA A 19 9.03 1.36 0.23
C ALA A 19 8.87 2.88 0.14
N GLN A 20 9.59 3.51 -0.80
CA GLN A 20 9.48 4.96 -1.02
C GLN A 20 8.41 5.29 -2.05
N TYR A 21 8.13 4.37 -2.97
CA TYR A 21 7.16 4.55 -4.04
C TYR A 21 6.32 3.31 -4.22
N CYS A 22 4.99 3.46 -4.18
CA CYS A 22 4.06 2.37 -4.42
C CYS A 22 3.19 2.68 -5.64
N LEU A 23 3.34 1.88 -6.69
CA LEU A 23 2.47 1.90 -7.86
C LEU A 23 1.20 1.11 -7.53
N PHE A 24 0.04 1.74 -7.62
CA PHE A 24 -1.26 1.11 -7.53
C PHE A 24 -1.87 1.02 -8.92
N LEU A 25 -2.24 -0.19 -9.31
CA LEU A 25 -2.96 -0.48 -10.55
C LEU A 25 -4.32 -1.05 -10.15
N ASP A 26 -5.33 -0.20 -10.16
CA ASP A 26 -6.69 -0.56 -9.77
C ASP A 26 -7.44 -1.06 -10.99
N ILE A 27 -8.05 -2.22 -10.87
CA ILE A 27 -8.77 -2.89 -11.95
C ILE A 27 -10.15 -3.34 -11.49
N LYS A 28 -11.08 -3.39 -12.44
CA LYS A 28 -12.33 -4.12 -12.33
C LYS A 28 -12.12 -5.49 -12.95
N ALA A 29 -11.99 -6.52 -12.13
CA ALA A 29 -11.86 -7.89 -12.58
C ALA A 29 -13.23 -8.44 -13.00
N GLU A 30 -13.37 -8.82 -14.26
CA GLU A 30 -14.55 -9.52 -14.78
C GLU A 30 -14.47 -11.02 -14.50
N ASN A 31 -13.25 -11.55 -14.44
CA ASN A 31 -12.97 -12.92 -14.03
C ASN A 31 -11.77 -12.95 -13.07
N PRO A 32 -12.01 -12.89 -11.72
CA PRO A 32 -10.95 -12.81 -10.72
C PRO A 32 -9.92 -13.95 -10.78
N GLU A 33 -10.35 -15.19 -11.05
CA GLU A 33 -9.44 -16.35 -11.13
C GLU A 33 -8.47 -16.21 -12.31
N MET A 34 -8.95 -15.73 -13.46
CA MET A 34 -8.13 -15.51 -14.64
C MET A 34 -7.19 -14.31 -14.45
N VAL A 35 -7.62 -13.27 -13.72
CA VAL A 35 -6.76 -12.15 -13.32
C VAL A 35 -5.61 -12.64 -12.46
N VAL A 36 -5.88 -13.44 -11.42
CA VAL A 36 -4.84 -14.04 -10.57
C VAL A 36 -3.87 -14.87 -11.39
N SER A 37 -4.38 -15.72 -12.30
CA SER A 37 -3.55 -16.56 -13.17
C SER A 37 -2.67 -15.74 -14.12
N ALA A 38 -3.22 -14.71 -14.76
CA ALA A 38 -2.47 -13.84 -15.66
C ALA A 38 -1.36 -13.06 -14.94
N LEU A 39 -1.69 -12.47 -13.77
CA LEU A 39 -0.71 -11.75 -12.95
C LEU A 39 0.38 -12.69 -12.42
N SER A 40 0.02 -13.88 -11.91
CA SER A 40 1.00 -14.88 -11.48
C SER A 40 1.96 -15.27 -12.61
N THR A 41 1.42 -15.46 -13.82
CA THR A 41 2.24 -15.77 -15.00
C THR A 41 3.19 -14.60 -15.31
N ALA A 42 2.68 -13.36 -15.35
CA ALA A 42 3.49 -12.16 -15.65
C ALA A 42 4.60 -11.96 -14.61
N MET A 43 4.30 -12.10 -13.31
CA MET A 43 5.28 -11.93 -12.24
C MET A 43 6.30 -13.06 -12.17
N ASN A 44 6.01 -14.23 -12.76
CA ASN A 44 6.94 -15.35 -12.90
C ASN A 44 7.85 -15.25 -14.14
N THR A 45 7.63 -14.32 -15.07
CA THR A 45 8.54 -14.04 -16.17
C THR A 45 9.89 -13.52 -15.65
N LYS A 46 10.90 -13.47 -16.54
CA LYS A 46 12.17 -12.84 -16.22
C LYS A 46 12.00 -11.38 -15.79
N TRP A 47 11.11 -10.65 -16.45
CA TRP A 47 10.80 -9.27 -16.08
C TRP A 47 10.22 -9.18 -14.67
N GLY A 48 9.14 -9.92 -14.38
CA GLY A 48 8.46 -9.88 -13.08
C GLY A 48 9.37 -10.26 -11.91
N LYS A 49 10.25 -11.27 -12.11
CA LYS A 49 11.26 -11.68 -11.10
C LYS A 49 12.35 -10.65 -10.85
N ASN A 50 12.62 -9.80 -11.83
CA ASN A 50 13.64 -8.74 -11.71
C ASN A 50 13.09 -7.44 -11.11
N ILE A 51 11.80 -7.30 -10.91
CA ILE A 51 11.22 -6.15 -10.20
C ILE A 51 11.70 -6.18 -8.75
N GLN A 52 12.43 -5.13 -8.36
CA GLN A 52 12.86 -4.94 -6.98
C GLN A 52 11.71 -4.34 -6.15
N GLY A 53 11.43 -4.95 -5.02
CA GLY A 53 10.35 -4.50 -4.12
C GLY A 53 9.29 -5.56 -3.91
N THR A 54 8.22 -5.17 -3.20
CA THR A 54 7.09 -6.04 -2.91
C THR A 54 6.04 -5.92 -4.00
N LYS A 55 5.37 -7.03 -4.30
CA LYS A 55 4.32 -7.11 -5.32
C LYS A 55 3.16 -7.90 -4.73
N SER A 56 2.04 -7.24 -4.52
CA SER A 56 0.88 -7.82 -3.86
C SER A 56 -0.39 -7.52 -4.63
N LEU A 57 -1.27 -8.50 -4.75
CA LEU A 57 -2.62 -8.34 -5.25
C LEU A 57 -3.60 -8.27 -4.09
N PHE A 58 -4.44 -7.25 -4.09
CA PHE A 58 -5.51 -7.05 -3.13
C PHE A 58 -6.87 -7.13 -3.81
N ALA A 59 -7.85 -7.73 -3.13
CA ALA A 59 -9.26 -7.62 -3.49
C ALA A 59 -9.94 -6.57 -2.61
N TYR A 60 -10.79 -5.74 -3.17
CA TYR A 60 -11.61 -4.79 -2.42
C TYR A 60 -12.86 -5.52 -1.88
N ALA A 61 -12.81 -5.90 -0.60
CA ALA A 61 -13.96 -6.49 0.07
C ALA A 61 -15.12 -5.48 0.22
N ILE A 62 -14.78 -4.20 0.41
CA ILE A 62 -15.69 -3.06 0.37
C ILE A 62 -14.97 -1.94 -0.35
N ASN A 63 -15.48 -1.53 -1.51
CA ASN A 63 -14.82 -0.60 -2.42
C ASN A 63 -15.34 0.86 -2.36
N GLY A 64 -16.35 1.13 -1.51
CA GLY A 64 -16.94 2.46 -1.40
C GLY A 64 -17.56 2.92 -2.72
N SER A 65 -17.05 4.04 -3.25
CA SER A 65 -17.55 4.65 -4.50
C SER A 65 -16.69 4.33 -5.73
N THR A 66 -15.64 3.50 -5.62
CA THR A 66 -14.83 3.11 -6.78
C THR A 66 -15.41 1.89 -7.50
N ASP A 67 -15.26 1.84 -8.82
CA ASP A 67 -15.62 0.67 -9.64
C ASP A 67 -14.57 -0.47 -9.56
N SER A 68 -13.44 -0.21 -8.93
CA SER A 68 -12.35 -1.18 -8.80
C SER A 68 -12.75 -2.33 -7.88
N THR A 69 -12.39 -3.55 -8.27
CA THR A 69 -12.57 -4.76 -7.46
C THR A 69 -11.25 -5.28 -6.91
N HIS A 70 -10.13 -4.97 -7.56
CA HIS A 70 -8.79 -5.40 -7.18
C HIS A 70 -7.79 -4.28 -7.40
N SER A 71 -6.67 -4.38 -6.68
CA SER A 71 -5.50 -3.50 -6.81
C SER A 71 -4.23 -4.32 -6.83
N LEU A 72 -3.47 -4.25 -7.92
CA LEU A 72 -2.08 -4.71 -7.93
C LEU A 72 -1.22 -3.57 -7.39
N GLN A 73 -0.50 -3.84 -6.31
CA GLN A 73 0.38 -2.88 -5.67
C GLN A 73 1.82 -3.34 -5.78
N ILE A 74 2.67 -2.50 -6.38
CA ILE A 74 4.11 -2.74 -6.49
C ILE A 74 4.83 -1.62 -5.76
N CYS A 75 5.51 -1.95 -4.67
CA CYS A 75 6.18 -0.97 -3.83
C CYS A 75 7.70 -1.10 -3.98
N PHE A 76 8.32 -0.04 -4.43
CA PHE A 76 9.75 0.07 -4.78
C PHE A 76 10.55 0.72 -3.64
N PRO A 77 11.79 0.25 -3.39
CA PRO A 77 12.63 0.82 -2.35
C PRO A 77 13.18 2.22 -2.68
N ASN A 78 13.23 2.59 -3.96
CA ASN A 78 13.75 3.87 -4.43
C ASN A 78 13.35 4.14 -5.89
N GLU A 79 13.68 5.33 -6.39
CA GLU A 79 13.39 5.80 -7.75
C GLU A 79 14.06 4.93 -8.82
N ALA A 80 15.30 4.48 -8.57
CA ALA A 80 16.04 3.67 -9.54
C ALA A 80 15.38 2.30 -9.75
N ALA A 81 14.84 1.69 -8.69
CA ALA A 81 14.09 0.45 -8.78
C ALA A 81 12.79 0.62 -9.59
N PHE A 82 12.07 1.74 -9.38
CA PHE A 82 10.89 2.08 -10.17
C PHE A 82 11.26 2.31 -11.64
N GLU A 83 12.27 3.13 -11.92
CA GLU A 83 12.74 3.40 -13.29
C GLU A 83 13.14 2.11 -14.01
N GLN A 84 13.92 1.25 -13.35
CA GLN A 84 14.33 -0.04 -13.90
C GLN A 84 13.13 -0.91 -14.26
N ALA A 85 12.14 -1.04 -13.37
CA ALA A 85 10.95 -1.85 -13.61
C ALA A 85 10.15 -1.30 -14.79
N PHE A 86 9.95 0.03 -14.86
CA PHE A 86 9.21 0.70 -15.91
C PHE A 86 9.90 0.60 -17.27
N MET A 87 11.21 0.89 -17.34
CA MET A 87 11.97 0.83 -18.59
C MET A 87 12.11 -0.61 -19.11
N SER A 88 12.32 -1.57 -18.20
CA SER A 88 12.41 -2.98 -18.59
C SER A 88 11.08 -3.58 -19.04
N TYR A 89 9.93 -3.05 -18.56
CA TYR A 89 8.62 -3.42 -19.08
C TYR A 89 8.50 -3.13 -20.57
N GLY A 90 8.88 -1.92 -21.00
CA GLY A 90 8.88 -1.53 -22.42
C GLY A 90 9.77 -2.41 -23.33
N GLN A 91 10.73 -3.13 -22.74
CA GLN A 91 11.62 -4.04 -23.46
C GLN A 91 11.20 -5.52 -23.37
N SER A 92 10.18 -5.85 -22.57
CA SER A 92 9.70 -7.21 -22.37
C SER A 92 8.41 -7.47 -23.11
N LEU A 93 8.53 -7.99 -24.35
CA LEU A 93 7.35 -8.38 -25.13
C LEU A 93 6.47 -9.39 -24.40
N GLU A 94 7.09 -10.32 -23.66
CA GLU A 94 6.35 -11.32 -22.89
C GLU A 94 5.50 -10.67 -21.78
N ALA A 95 6.05 -9.71 -21.03
CA ALA A 95 5.30 -8.99 -19.99
C ALA A 95 4.15 -8.16 -20.60
N GLN A 96 4.40 -7.49 -21.72
CA GLN A 96 3.37 -6.71 -22.44
C GLN A 96 2.22 -7.59 -22.93
N LEU A 97 2.51 -8.73 -23.56
CA LEU A 97 1.48 -9.68 -24.00
C LEU A 97 0.64 -10.23 -22.85
N LEU A 98 1.22 -10.38 -21.66
CA LEU A 98 0.51 -10.85 -20.49
C LEU A 98 -0.32 -9.75 -19.82
N LEU A 99 0.23 -8.55 -19.67
CA LEU A 99 -0.43 -7.46 -18.93
C LEU A 99 -1.33 -6.60 -19.83
N ASP A 100 -0.87 -6.19 -21.02
CA ASP A 100 -1.68 -5.37 -21.93
C ASP A 100 -2.60 -6.22 -22.81
N GLY A 101 -2.26 -7.49 -23.01
CA GLY A 101 -3.07 -8.44 -23.76
C GLY A 101 -3.93 -9.31 -22.85
N LYS A 102 -3.38 -10.39 -22.33
CA LYS A 102 -4.14 -11.44 -21.63
C LYS A 102 -4.87 -10.94 -20.37
N LEU A 103 -4.27 -10.03 -19.57
CA LEU A 103 -4.96 -9.48 -18.40
C LEU A 103 -6.15 -8.61 -18.82
N ALA A 104 -6.02 -7.86 -19.92
CA ALA A 104 -7.09 -7.03 -20.45
C ALA A 104 -8.30 -7.83 -20.95
N ASP A 105 -8.14 -9.12 -21.28
CA ASP A 105 -9.26 -10.00 -21.64
C ASP A 105 -10.19 -10.31 -20.43
N PHE A 106 -9.72 -10.09 -19.20
CA PHE A 106 -10.41 -10.48 -17.97
C PHE A 106 -10.61 -9.33 -16.97
N SER A 107 -10.15 -8.14 -17.33
CA SER A 107 -10.26 -6.96 -16.46
C SER A 107 -10.25 -5.65 -17.24
N VAL A 108 -10.81 -4.61 -16.62
CA VAL A 108 -10.74 -3.24 -17.13
C VAL A 108 -9.90 -2.42 -16.16
N ALA A 109 -8.92 -1.67 -16.69
CA ALA A 109 -8.16 -0.72 -15.90
C ALA A 109 -9.08 0.44 -15.46
N VAL A 110 -9.11 0.72 -14.15
CA VAL A 110 -9.92 1.80 -13.58
C VAL A 110 -9.05 3.00 -13.24
N SER A 111 -7.95 2.79 -12.54
CA SER A 111 -7.02 3.87 -12.21
C SER A 111 -5.59 3.35 -12.03
N GLN A 112 -4.66 4.28 -12.17
CA GLN A 112 -3.24 4.04 -11.90
C GLN A 112 -2.68 5.24 -11.14
N SER A 113 -1.95 4.98 -10.07
CA SER A 113 -1.29 6.04 -9.31
C SER A 113 0.06 5.59 -8.76
N LEU A 114 1.03 6.51 -8.78
CA LEU A 114 2.29 6.35 -8.07
C LEU A 114 2.20 7.15 -6.78
N ASN A 115 2.35 6.48 -5.65
CA ASN A 115 2.14 7.02 -4.32
C ASN A 115 3.44 7.03 -3.52
N THR A 116 3.59 7.99 -2.61
CA THR A 116 4.71 8.04 -1.66
C THR A 116 4.19 8.30 -0.26
N PRO A 117 4.72 7.63 0.77
CA PRO A 117 4.38 7.94 2.15
C PRO A 117 4.94 9.30 2.57
N ILE A 118 4.12 10.10 3.25
CA ILE A 118 4.57 11.31 3.96
C ILE A 118 5.15 10.90 5.31
N TRP A 119 4.50 9.92 5.93
CA TRP A 119 4.90 9.33 7.19
C TRP A 119 4.21 7.99 7.39
N TYR A 120 4.91 7.05 8.02
CA TYR A 120 4.36 5.78 8.52
C TYR A 120 5.10 5.36 9.79
N ASN A 121 4.60 4.34 10.49
CA ASN A 121 5.16 3.90 11.77
C ASN A 121 6.50 3.14 11.65
N GLY A 122 6.95 2.80 10.46
CA GLY A 122 8.20 2.07 10.22
C GLY A 122 8.03 0.55 10.10
N GLU A 123 6.85 0.02 10.43
CA GLU A 123 6.56 -1.40 10.31
C GLU A 123 6.29 -1.78 8.85
N ASP A 124 6.70 -2.98 8.47
CA ASP A 124 6.32 -3.54 7.19
C ASP A 124 4.87 -4.07 7.26
N TRP A 125 4.35 -4.53 6.13
CA TRP A 125 2.98 -5.05 6.06
C TRP A 125 2.92 -6.56 5.82
N ALA A 126 4.01 -7.30 6.09
CA ALA A 126 4.09 -8.73 5.77
C ALA A 126 3.00 -9.55 6.47
N GLU A 127 2.71 -9.21 7.72
CA GLU A 127 1.70 -9.90 8.54
C GLU A 127 0.30 -9.28 8.40
N ASP A 128 0.15 -8.15 7.71
CA ASP A 128 -1.13 -7.49 7.52
C ASP A 128 -1.85 -8.05 6.29
N ASN A 129 -2.99 -8.69 6.49
CA ASN A 129 -3.81 -9.25 5.42
C ASN A 129 -4.99 -8.37 5.03
N VAL A 130 -5.35 -7.39 5.86
CA VAL A 130 -6.48 -6.48 5.64
C VAL A 130 -6.04 -5.05 5.84
N PHE A 131 -6.42 -4.17 4.91
CA PHE A 131 -6.13 -2.74 5.00
C PHE A 131 -7.40 -1.91 4.93
N MET A 132 -7.56 -1.02 5.91
CA MET A 132 -8.54 0.06 5.85
C MET A 132 -7.88 1.27 5.21
N LEU A 133 -8.42 1.72 4.08
CA LEU A 133 -7.94 2.90 3.36
C LEU A 133 -8.96 4.04 3.52
N TYR A 134 -8.48 5.19 3.96
CA TYR A 134 -9.26 6.41 4.10
C TYR A 134 -8.74 7.44 3.10
N GLN A 135 -9.44 7.60 1.99
CA GLN A 135 -9.12 8.57 0.95
C GLN A 135 -9.74 9.92 1.31
N MET A 136 -8.97 11.00 1.20
CA MET A 136 -9.41 12.31 1.68
C MET A 136 -8.84 13.47 0.89
N GLU A 137 -9.57 14.57 0.86
CA GLU A 137 -9.06 15.89 0.53
C GLU A 137 -8.42 16.50 1.77
N VAL A 138 -7.16 16.93 1.66
CA VAL A 138 -6.42 17.62 2.73
C VAL A 138 -5.94 18.96 2.19
N THR A 139 -6.40 20.05 2.80
CA THR A 139 -6.05 21.43 2.39
C THR A 139 -4.86 21.99 3.16
N ASN A 140 -4.52 21.42 4.32
CA ASN A 140 -3.32 21.75 5.08
C ASN A 140 -2.57 20.46 5.51
N PRO A 141 -1.68 19.93 4.65
CA PRO A 141 -0.97 18.68 4.92
C PRO A 141 -0.11 18.71 6.18
N SER A 142 0.54 19.82 6.48
CA SER A 142 1.41 19.93 7.65
C SER A 142 0.65 19.83 8.96
N LEU A 143 -0.50 20.51 9.06
CA LEU A 143 -1.37 20.41 10.24
C LEU A 143 -1.95 18.99 10.36
N TYR A 144 -2.46 18.47 9.24
CA TYR A 144 -3.03 17.13 9.23
C TYR A 144 -2.01 16.07 9.65
N LEU A 145 -0.81 16.08 9.09
CA LEU A 145 0.27 15.16 9.44
C LEU A 145 0.62 15.19 10.93
N LYS A 146 0.76 16.39 11.48
CA LYS A 146 1.08 16.58 12.91
C LYS A 146 0.04 15.92 13.81
N GLU A 147 -1.23 16.20 13.56
CA GLU A 147 -2.33 15.69 14.38
C GLU A 147 -2.57 14.19 14.13
N PHE A 148 -2.45 13.74 12.87
CA PHE A 148 -2.55 12.33 12.50
C PHE A 148 -1.47 11.48 13.19
N LYS A 149 -0.20 11.90 13.11
CA LYS A 149 0.91 11.17 13.75
C LYS A 149 0.69 11.00 15.25
N SER A 150 0.35 12.09 15.95
CA SER A 150 0.08 12.04 17.39
C SER A 150 -1.09 11.13 17.74
N PHE A 151 -2.19 11.24 16.97
CA PHE A 151 -3.39 10.43 17.18
C PHE A 151 -3.14 8.95 16.89
N SER A 152 -2.56 8.62 15.72
CA SER A 152 -2.38 7.24 15.27
C SER A 152 -1.43 6.46 16.19
N GLN A 153 -0.32 7.06 16.62
CA GLN A 153 0.60 6.44 17.58
C GLN A 153 -0.07 6.16 18.94
N LYS A 154 -0.88 7.12 19.45
CA LYS A 154 -1.66 6.93 20.66
C LYS A 154 -2.66 5.78 20.54
N MET A 155 -3.36 5.71 19.40
CA MET A 155 -4.37 4.67 19.15
C MET A 155 -3.74 3.30 18.91
N ALA A 156 -2.64 3.22 18.19
CA ALA A 156 -1.92 1.97 17.96
C ALA A 156 -1.54 1.33 19.31
N LYS A 157 -0.92 2.10 20.19
CA LYS A 157 -0.57 1.64 21.54
C LYS A 157 -1.79 1.24 22.36
N LYS A 158 -2.86 2.03 22.32
CA LYS A 158 -4.08 1.77 23.10
C LYS A 158 -4.82 0.51 22.66
N LEU A 159 -4.82 0.23 21.36
CA LEU A 159 -5.58 -0.87 20.75
C LEU A 159 -4.71 -2.09 20.40
N GLY A 160 -3.38 -2.00 20.61
CA GLY A 160 -2.45 -3.12 20.42
C GLY A 160 -2.23 -3.48 18.96
N TYR A 161 -2.10 -2.47 18.06
CA TYR A 161 -1.73 -2.68 16.65
C TYR A 161 -0.44 -1.93 16.28
N GLU A 162 0.47 -1.78 17.25
CA GLU A 162 1.76 -1.09 17.05
C GLU A 162 2.62 -1.78 15.99
N ASP A 163 2.50 -3.11 15.91
CA ASP A 163 3.25 -3.97 14.99
C ASP A 163 2.60 -4.05 13.57
N SER A 164 1.38 -3.53 13.40
CA SER A 164 0.76 -3.42 12.07
C SER A 164 1.22 -2.16 11.34
N SER A 165 1.28 -2.21 10.01
CA SER A 165 1.64 -1.05 9.20
C SER A 165 0.52 -0.03 9.13
N TYR A 166 0.80 1.22 9.45
CA TYR A 166 -0.13 2.34 9.25
C TYR A 166 0.61 3.63 8.91
N GLY A 167 -0.03 4.48 8.13
CA GLY A 167 0.61 5.71 7.69
C GLY A 167 -0.29 6.62 6.86
N LEU A 168 0.33 7.68 6.36
CA LEU A 168 -0.25 8.71 5.51
C LEU A 168 0.58 8.83 4.24
N ALA A 169 -0.08 8.77 3.08
CA ALA A 169 0.55 8.92 1.78
C ALA A 169 -0.24 9.86 0.87
N TYR A 170 0.36 10.21 -0.26
CA TYR A 170 -0.29 10.96 -1.33
C TYR A 170 0.14 10.45 -2.70
N PRO A 171 -0.72 10.54 -3.72
CA PRO A 171 -0.34 10.25 -5.10
C PRO A 171 0.50 11.40 -5.66
N ILE A 172 1.69 11.09 -6.18
CA ILE A 172 2.57 12.05 -6.84
C ILE A 172 2.32 12.13 -8.35
N VAL A 173 1.84 11.00 -8.94
CA VAL A 173 1.47 10.90 -10.35
C VAL A 173 0.22 10.02 -10.46
N GLY A 174 -0.60 10.25 -11.48
CA GLY A 174 -1.77 9.44 -11.78
C GLY A 174 -2.91 9.62 -10.76
N LYS A 175 -3.02 10.80 -10.19
CA LYS A 175 -4.02 11.14 -9.18
C LYS A 175 -5.44 10.81 -9.68
N ASN A 176 -6.15 9.97 -8.96
CA ASN A 176 -7.60 9.92 -9.07
C ASN A 176 -8.18 11.24 -8.52
N SER A 177 -9.12 11.85 -9.25
CA SER A 177 -9.55 13.24 -9.06
C SER A 177 -10.10 13.57 -7.67
N ASP A 178 -10.53 12.58 -6.89
CA ASP A 178 -11.40 12.81 -5.74
C ASP A 178 -10.68 12.90 -4.40
N PHE A 179 -9.38 12.58 -4.33
CA PHE A 179 -8.61 12.70 -3.09
C PHE A 179 -7.19 13.22 -3.32
N THR A 180 -6.61 13.85 -2.30
CA THR A 180 -5.23 14.33 -2.30
C THR A 180 -4.29 13.49 -1.45
N HIS A 181 -4.83 12.81 -0.45
CA HIS A 181 -4.10 12.00 0.51
C HIS A 181 -4.91 10.76 0.89
N PHE A 182 -4.24 9.73 1.35
CA PHE A 182 -4.90 8.60 1.99
C PHE A 182 -4.14 8.11 3.21
N VAL A 183 -4.89 7.60 4.17
CA VAL A 183 -4.38 6.86 5.32
C VAL A 183 -4.61 5.39 5.06
N TRP A 184 -3.64 4.55 5.40
CA TRP A 184 -3.84 3.11 5.51
C TRP A 184 -3.66 2.66 6.95
N ILE A 185 -4.35 1.60 7.33
CA ILE A 185 -4.20 0.90 8.60
C ILE A 185 -4.28 -0.58 8.29
N GLY A 186 -3.17 -1.28 8.51
CA GLY A 186 -3.06 -2.73 8.37
C GLY A 186 -3.65 -3.47 9.55
N SER A 187 -4.02 -4.71 9.32
CA SER A 187 -4.54 -5.64 10.33
C SER A 187 -4.35 -7.07 9.87
N PRO A 188 -4.17 -8.04 10.80
CA PRO A 188 -3.99 -9.44 10.41
C PRO A 188 -5.25 -10.06 9.79
N ASP A 189 -6.45 -9.59 10.15
CA ASP A 189 -7.73 -10.12 9.67
C ASP A 189 -8.87 -9.10 9.72
N ILE A 190 -9.99 -9.40 9.05
CA ILE A 190 -11.18 -8.52 8.97
C ILE A 190 -11.79 -8.27 10.35
N LYS A 191 -11.87 -9.28 11.22
CA LYS A 191 -12.46 -9.15 12.55
C LYS A 191 -11.67 -8.15 13.38
N THR A 192 -10.36 -8.24 13.35
CA THR A 192 -9.45 -7.32 14.04
C THR A 192 -9.57 -5.90 13.47
N ALA A 193 -9.54 -5.76 12.14
CA ALA A 193 -9.72 -4.47 11.45
C ALA A 193 -11.01 -3.78 11.88
N LEU A 194 -12.15 -4.47 11.80
CA LEU A 194 -13.46 -3.91 12.17
C LEU A 194 -13.57 -3.59 13.68
N SER A 195 -13.05 -4.49 14.54
CA SER A 195 -13.05 -4.26 15.99
C SER A 195 -12.24 -3.03 16.38
N ASN A 196 -11.03 -2.89 15.83
CA ASN A 196 -10.15 -1.75 16.10
C ASN A 196 -10.73 -0.46 15.54
N THR A 197 -11.29 -0.49 14.33
CA THR A 197 -11.98 0.67 13.74
C THR A 197 -13.14 1.14 14.59
N LYS A 198 -14.00 0.22 15.06
CA LYS A 198 -15.14 0.55 15.94
C LYS A 198 -14.65 1.17 17.25
N LYS A 199 -13.65 0.57 17.90
CA LYS A 199 -13.07 1.09 19.16
C LYS A 199 -12.44 2.46 18.94
N MET A 200 -11.69 2.65 17.83
CA MET A 200 -11.07 3.91 17.49
C MET A 200 -12.10 5.03 17.33
N PHE A 201 -13.17 4.79 16.58
CA PHE A 201 -14.23 5.81 16.35
C PHE A 201 -15.04 6.14 17.60
N SER A 202 -15.13 5.22 18.56
CA SER A 202 -15.80 5.43 19.84
C SER A 202 -14.90 6.09 20.89
N ASP A 203 -13.61 6.27 20.61
CA ASP A 203 -12.64 6.82 21.55
C ASP A 203 -12.72 8.35 21.62
N PRO A 204 -12.72 8.98 22.81
CA PRO A 204 -12.66 10.44 22.93
C PRO A 204 -11.49 11.08 22.19
N ALA A 205 -10.33 10.40 22.09
CA ALA A 205 -9.20 10.90 21.34
C ALA A 205 -9.49 11.04 19.83
N PHE A 206 -10.38 10.21 19.27
CA PHE A 206 -10.83 10.36 17.88
C PHE A 206 -11.69 11.63 17.71
N ALA A 207 -12.56 11.92 18.66
CA ALA A 207 -13.38 13.14 18.62
C ALA A 207 -12.50 14.40 18.71
N GLU A 208 -11.47 14.38 19.58
CA GLU A 208 -10.49 15.47 19.69
C GLU A 208 -9.70 15.65 18.38
N PHE A 209 -9.17 14.57 17.83
CA PHE A 209 -8.47 14.57 16.55
C PHE A 209 -9.36 15.11 15.43
N SER A 210 -10.59 14.57 15.30
CA SER A 210 -11.55 15.01 14.29
C SER A 210 -11.86 16.49 14.38
N LYS A 211 -12.02 17.04 15.59
CA LYS A 211 -12.23 18.47 15.82
C LYS A 211 -11.04 19.31 15.34
N LYS A 212 -9.81 18.87 15.62
CA LYS A 212 -8.58 19.59 15.24
C LYS A 212 -8.36 19.64 13.72
N VAL A 213 -8.81 18.60 12.99
CA VAL A 213 -8.60 18.48 11.53
C VAL A 213 -9.86 18.76 10.72
N SER A 214 -11.01 19.12 11.34
CA SER A 214 -12.29 19.30 10.66
C SER A 214 -12.27 20.36 9.56
N GLY A 215 -11.48 21.42 9.74
CA GLY A 215 -11.35 22.50 8.74
C GLY A 215 -10.35 22.23 7.62
N VAL A 216 -9.58 21.14 7.69
CA VAL A 216 -8.50 20.86 6.75
C VAL A 216 -8.57 19.46 6.14
N ARG A 217 -9.57 18.65 6.52
CA ARG A 217 -9.75 17.29 6.02
C ARG A 217 -11.21 17.01 5.70
N LYS A 218 -11.44 16.41 4.53
CA LYS A 218 -12.73 15.80 4.14
C LYS A 218 -12.45 14.37 3.67
N VAL A 219 -13.01 13.38 4.34
CA VAL A 219 -12.97 11.99 3.87
C VAL A 219 -13.92 11.88 2.68
N VAL A 220 -13.42 11.41 1.54
CA VAL A 220 -14.18 11.29 0.29
C VAL A 220 -14.54 9.85 -0.02
N ASN A 221 -13.71 8.89 0.41
CA ASN A 221 -14.02 7.48 0.25
C ASN A 221 -13.32 6.65 1.33
N THR A 222 -13.85 5.46 1.60
CA THR A 222 -13.27 4.44 2.48
C THR A 222 -13.32 3.09 1.78
N VAL A 223 -12.20 2.38 1.83
CA VAL A 223 -12.06 1.07 1.18
C VAL A 223 -11.53 0.08 2.20
N MET A 224 -12.04 -1.15 2.16
CA MET A 224 -11.44 -2.29 2.84
C MET A 224 -10.89 -3.25 1.79
N SER A 225 -9.58 -3.44 1.78
CA SER A 225 -8.89 -4.38 0.91
C SER A 225 -8.37 -5.58 1.68
N VAL A 226 -8.38 -6.73 1.04
CA VAL A 226 -7.88 -8.00 1.57
C VAL A 226 -6.78 -8.49 0.65
N ARG A 227 -5.65 -8.90 1.20
CA ARG A 227 -4.54 -9.48 0.45
C ARG A 227 -4.98 -10.81 -0.14
N VAL A 228 -4.82 -10.95 -1.45
CA VAL A 228 -5.11 -12.19 -2.20
C VAL A 228 -3.84 -13.02 -2.28
N MET A 229 -2.73 -12.37 -2.68
CA MET A 229 -1.43 -13.04 -2.82
C MET A 229 -0.28 -12.04 -2.95
N ASP A 230 0.92 -12.52 -2.69
CA ASP A 230 2.19 -11.88 -3.02
C ASP A 230 2.89 -12.64 -4.16
N PHE A 231 3.77 -11.93 -4.90
CA PHE A 231 4.47 -12.48 -6.07
C PHE A 231 5.99 -12.51 -5.89
#